data_225261b6b458e6cc657bbfe6098b72a6
#
_entry.id   225261b6b458e6cc657bbfe6098b72a6
#
_cell.length_a   1.000
_cell.length_b   1.000
_cell.length_c   1.000
_cell.angle_alpha   90.00
_cell.angle_beta   90.00
_cell.angle_gamma   90.00
#
_symmetry.space_group_name_H-M   'P 1'
#
loop_
_entity.id
_entity.type
_entity.pdbx_description
1 polymer ?
#
loop_
_entity_poly.entity_id
_entity_poly.type
_entity_poly.pdbx_seq_one_letter_code
_entity_poly.pdbx_strand_id
1 'polypeptide(L)'
;MEKFEYEGIWWLPESSNYKIQGTLKFDPVRGARLEVKFPFPNKEFKIVLGTINGMPITLYKFCKHRQFTTIVEVDVIFIGIYFEKEEDIIFNSISVNYSNLEEWTGIDVFQIEKLENELKITYKPPQRIKAQINDFTICLDYELKRQVDRKKEITLKHTAFIKIEPNNPLNFNNYLKILNNLQNFLSFAMKKPVYPLLIKGKSEKLKFELPKTMSVNLKKGTTTKSEDKVPIYLDIYIYMQLPYVINIEDTNLNFSIPYFLFNLEDIRKNFEIYLRNWFSKSESLKRIHNLYFETLYSPYINIESAFLNLVYALEAYHRVRKGGKLSLGKRIEDILGEVKDILEQTEKDILKRTENNEIEFIKDLVNTRNFLVHYLKKYEEKAKKGEELSKLTKKIKILLEIIFLKELGMDDECIISLIRRFYGTRH
;
A
#
# COMPACT_ATOMS: atom_id res chain seq x y z
N MET A 1 -1.75 0.99 11.67
CA MET A 1 -0.77 1.18 12.79
C MET A 1 -1.44 1.95 13.89
N GLU A 2 -1.26 1.52 15.14
CA GLU A 2 -1.87 2.18 16.32
C GLU A 2 -0.93 3.24 16.89
N LYS A 3 -1.50 4.31 17.48
CA LYS A 3 -0.75 5.33 18.19
C LYS A 3 -0.20 4.75 19.48
N PHE A 4 1.01 5.18 19.87
CA PHE A 4 1.56 4.82 21.17
C PHE A 4 2.47 5.91 21.73
N GLU A 5 2.69 5.85 23.04
CA GLU A 5 3.61 6.68 23.81
C GLU A 5 4.27 5.82 24.87
N TYR A 6 5.60 5.73 24.84
CA TYR A 6 6.38 4.88 25.74
C TYR A 6 7.59 5.60 26.28
N GLU A 7 7.83 5.48 27.59
CA GLU A 7 9.08 5.87 28.21
C GLU A 7 10.16 4.81 27.99
N GLY A 8 11.38 5.26 27.75
CA GLY A 8 12.52 4.38 27.50
C GLY A 8 13.87 5.01 27.80
N ILE A 9 14.90 4.23 27.60
CA ILE A 9 16.31 4.63 27.73
C ILE A 9 16.93 4.59 26.35
N TRP A 10 17.60 5.67 25.95
CA TRP A 10 18.07 5.90 24.58
C TRP A 10 19.55 6.22 24.53
N TRP A 11 20.27 5.78 23.50
CA TRP A 11 21.69 6.04 23.29
C TRP A 11 22.06 5.98 21.82
N LEU A 12 23.21 6.59 21.46
CA LEU A 12 23.79 6.42 20.14
C LEU A 12 24.66 5.15 20.10
N PRO A 13 24.73 4.41 18.98
CA PRO A 13 25.58 3.23 18.84
C PRO A 13 27.04 3.49 19.24
N GLU A 14 27.58 4.65 18.85
CA GLU A 14 28.97 5.07 19.13
C GLU A 14 29.20 5.52 20.55
N SER A 15 28.15 5.74 21.34
CA SER A 15 28.18 6.30 22.70
C SER A 15 27.29 5.50 23.65
N SER A 16 27.41 4.18 23.64
CA SER A 16 26.55 3.25 24.41
C SER A 16 26.56 3.46 25.92
N ASN A 17 27.61 4.10 26.44
CA ASN A 17 27.74 4.47 27.87
C ASN A 17 26.93 5.73 28.22
N TYR A 18 26.55 6.55 27.23
CA TYR A 18 25.76 7.76 27.46
C TYR A 18 24.28 7.48 27.18
N LYS A 19 23.57 7.11 28.24
CA LYS A 19 22.15 6.72 28.16
C LYS A 19 21.27 7.84 28.68
N ILE A 20 20.24 8.19 27.90
CA ILE A 20 19.32 9.29 28.15
C ILE A 20 17.91 8.75 28.34
N GLN A 21 17.19 9.21 29.33
CA GLN A 21 15.76 8.96 29.47
C GLN A 21 14.99 9.82 28.48
N GLY A 22 13.93 9.23 27.87
CA GLY A 22 13.09 9.95 26.95
C GLY A 22 11.83 9.18 26.61
N THR A 23 10.88 9.87 25.97
CA THR A 23 9.57 9.35 25.59
C THR A 23 9.48 9.24 24.08
N LEU A 24 9.24 8.04 23.57
CA LEU A 24 8.96 7.79 22.15
C LEU A 24 7.47 7.87 21.92
N LYS A 25 7.05 8.76 21.00
CA LYS A 25 5.66 8.95 20.59
C LYS A 25 5.52 8.59 19.10
N PHE A 26 4.50 7.85 18.77
CA PHE A 26 4.17 7.50 17.40
C PHE A 26 2.71 7.81 17.10
N ASP A 27 2.49 8.49 16.00
CA ASP A 27 1.18 8.73 15.39
C ASP A 27 1.30 8.42 13.88
N PRO A 28 0.51 7.49 13.33
CA PRO A 28 0.65 7.11 11.92
C PRO A 28 0.46 8.27 10.93
N VAL A 29 -0.22 9.34 11.33
CA VAL A 29 -0.45 10.56 10.52
C VAL A 29 0.67 11.59 10.72
N ARG A 30 1.07 11.82 11.97
CA ARG A 30 2.05 12.85 12.34
C ARG A 30 3.49 12.35 12.34
N GLY A 31 3.69 11.04 12.24
CA GLY A 31 5.00 10.42 12.31
C GLY A 31 5.44 10.09 13.75
N ALA A 32 6.71 9.82 13.89
CA ALA A 32 7.32 9.46 15.16
C ALA A 32 8.23 10.57 15.66
N ARG A 33 8.28 10.75 17.01
CA ARG A 33 9.20 11.67 17.65
C ARG A 33 9.70 11.09 18.97
N LEU A 34 10.96 11.31 19.24
CA LEU A 34 11.61 11.01 20.51
C LEU A 34 11.85 12.31 21.27
N GLU A 35 11.28 12.44 22.46
CA GLU A 35 11.50 13.55 23.38
C GLU A 35 12.47 13.07 24.48
N VAL A 36 13.68 13.65 24.55
CA VAL A 36 14.73 13.27 25.51
C VAL A 36 14.97 14.37 26.53
N LYS A 37 15.41 14.00 27.73
CA LYS A 37 15.70 14.97 28.80
C LYS A 37 16.90 15.86 28.50
N PHE A 38 17.89 15.33 27.79
CA PHE A 38 19.11 16.03 27.36
C PHE A 38 19.42 15.72 25.91
N PRO A 39 20.01 16.67 25.14
CA PRO A 39 20.35 16.42 23.74
C PRO A 39 21.46 15.35 23.64
N PHE A 40 21.47 14.64 22.50
CA PHE A 40 22.54 13.72 22.18
C PHE A 40 23.86 14.46 21.94
N PRO A 41 25.02 13.86 22.32
CA PRO A 41 26.31 14.50 22.23
C PRO A 41 26.79 14.78 20.81
N ASN A 42 26.38 13.97 19.83
CA ASN A 42 26.79 14.08 18.45
C ASN A 42 25.82 14.96 17.65
N LYS A 43 26.35 15.70 16.67
CA LYS A 43 25.57 16.62 15.83
C LYS A 43 24.80 15.92 14.70
N GLU A 44 25.35 14.82 14.22
CA GLU A 44 24.77 14.04 13.11
C GLU A 44 24.75 12.57 13.49
N PHE A 45 23.58 11.96 13.41
CA PHE A 45 23.38 10.54 13.59
C PHE A 45 22.20 10.08 12.74
N LYS A 46 22.25 8.82 12.29
CA LYS A 46 21.17 8.20 11.52
C LYS A 46 20.42 7.13 12.31
N ILE A 47 20.99 6.69 13.43
CA ILE A 47 20.45 5.62 14.26
C ILE A 47 20.51 6.06 15.73
N VAL A 48 19.40 5.85 16.43
CA VAL A 48 19.33 5.88 17.89
C VAL A 48 18.83 4.51 18.35
N LEU A 49 19.54 3.94 19.30
CA LEU A 49 19.14 2.70 19.97
C LEU A 49 18.40 3.03 21.26
N GLY A 50 17.50 2.14 21.66
CA GLY A 50 16.79 2.31 22.92
C GLY A 50 16.15 1.03 23.41
N THR A 51 15.71 1.06 24.66
CA THR A 51 14.96 -0.03 25.25
C THR A 51 13.70 0.50 25.93
N ILE A 52 12.59 -0.20 25.72
CA ILE A 52 11.30 0.05 26.35
C ILE A 52 10.87 -1.27 26.99
N ASN A 53 10.76 -1.30 28.33
CA ASN A 53 10.40 -2.52 29.07
C ASN A 53 11.29 -3.74 28.73
N GLY A 54 12.59 -3.51 28.49
CA GLY A 54 13.53 -4.56 28.09
C GLY A 54 13.49 -4.94 26.61
N MET A 55 12.56 -4.40 25.82
CA MET A 55 12.45 -4.67 24.40
C MET A 55 13.40 -3.78 23.60
N PRO A 56 14.25 -4.32 22.72
CA PRO A 56 15.17 -3.56 21.91
C PRO A 56 14.44 -2.73 20.84
N ILE A 57 14.91 -1.50 20.65
CA ILE A 57 14.33 -0.56 19.67
C ILE A 57 15.45 0.10 18.88
N THR A 58 15.24 0.20 17.58
CA THR A 58 16.07 1.03 16.70
C THR A 58 15.22 2.12 16.07
N LEU A 59 15.65 3.37 16.23
CA LEU A 59 15.09 4.52 15.52
C LEU A 59 16.02 4.85 14.36
N TYR A 60 15.45 5.06 13.16
CA TYR A 60 16.22 5.22 11.94
C TYR A 60 15.72 6.38 11.09
N LYS A 61 16.68 7.10 10.47
CA LYS A 61 16.51 8.34 9.72
C LYS A 61 15.84 9.45 10.53
N PHE A 62 16.31 10.68 10.33
CA PHE A 62 15.84 11.84 11.07
C PHE A 62 15.71 13.02 10.13
N CYS A 63 14.53 13.64 10.11
CA CYS A 63 14.34 14.91 9.42
C CYS A 63 15.00 16.04 10.20
N LYS A 64 16.07 16.64 9.65
CA LYS A 64 16.76 17.86 10.11
C LYS A 64 16.89 17.97 11.63
N HIS A 65 17.93 17.37 12.16
CA HIS A 65 18.34 17.55 13.53
C HIS A 65 18.82 19.00 13.78
N ARG A 66 18.15 19.73 14.64
CA ARG A 66 18.66 21.02 15.16
C ARG A 66 19.63 20.75 16.31
N GLN A 67 20.77 21.44 16.34
CA GLN A 67 21.69 21.35 17.47
C GLN A 67 20.96 21.64 18.79
N PHE A 68 21.31 20.89 19.83
CA PHE A 68 20.77 21.07 21.20
C PHE A 68 19.24 20.88 21.31
N THR A 69 18.61 20.17 20.37
CA THR A 69 17.19 19.84 20.53
C THR A 69 17.01 18.62 21.45
N THR A 70 15.99 18.68 22.28
CA THR A 70 15.47 17.55 23.05
C THR A 70 14.36 16.78 22.32
N ILE A 71 14.01 17.20 21.11
CA ILE A 71 13.00 16.55 20.27
C ILE A 71 13.67 16.10 18.97
N VAL A 72 13.56 14.81 18.68
CA VAL A 72 14.11 14.13 17.51
C VAL A 72 12.96 13.55 16.70
N GLU A 73 12.73 14.03 15.47
CA GLU A 73 11.77 13.45 14.55
C GLU A 73 12.37 12.20 13.92
N VAL A 74 11.59 11.12 13.86
CA VAL A 74 12.01 9.78 13.45
C VAL A 74 11.20 9.31 12.26
N ASP A 75 11.85 8.87 11.19
CA ASP A 75 11.15 8.37 10.01
C ASP A 75 10.66 6.92 10.19
N VAL A 76 11.50 6.06 10.81
CA VAL A 76 11.21 4.63 10.95
C VAL A 76 11.60 4.13 12.34
N ILE A 77 10.74 3.32 12.94
CA ILE A 77 10.95 2.62 14.20
C ILE A 77 10.98 1.12 13.93
N PHE A 78 12.05 0.43 14.37
CA PHE A 78 12.11 -1.03 14.41
C PHE A 78 12.02 -1.49 15.85
N ILE A 79 11.00 -2.28 16.18
CA ILE A 79 10.79 -2.83 17.53
C ILE A 79 11.14 -4.32 17.51
N GLY A 80 11.95 -4.74 18.47
CA GLY A 80 12.38 -6.12 18.65
C GLY A 80 13.86 -6.37 18.30
N ILE A 81 14.61 -5.35 17.84
CA ILE A 81 15.98 -5.52 17.38
C ILE A 81 16.83 -4.26 17.56
N TYR A 82 18.16 -4.44 17.71
CA TYR A 82 19.16 -3.41 17.56
C TYR A 82 19.86 -3.52 16.21
N PHE A 83 19.73 -2.46 15.40
CA PHE A 83 20.56 -2.24 14.22
C PHE A 83 21.56 -1.11 14.55
N GLU A 84 22.84 -1.45 14.66
CA GLU A 84 23.85 -0.47 15.03
C GLU A 84 24.33 0.39 13.88
N LYS A 85 24.20 -0.14 12.65
CA LYS A 85 24.63 0.52 11.39
C LYS A 85 23.52 0.45 10.37
N GLU A 86 23.54 1.38 9.42
CA GLU A 86 22.57 1.45 8.32
C GLU A 86 22.64 0.21 7.41
N GLU A 87 23.85 -0.32 7.20
CA GLU A 87 24.10 -1.53 6.41
C GLU A 87 23.51 -2.79 7.03
N ASP A 88 23.29 -2.76 8.34
CA ASP A 88 22.73 -3.88 9.11
C ASP A 88 21.20 -4.01 8.96
N ILE A 89 20.53 -2.96 8.47
CA ILE A 89 19.06 -2.92 8.30
C ILE A 89 18.67 -3.74 7.07
N ILE A 90 18.88 -5.05 7.18
CA ILE A 90 18.66 -6.05 6.13
C ILE A 90 17.59 -7.04 6.60
N PHE A 91 16.66 -7.34 5.69
CA PHE A 91 15.56 -8.28 5.94
C PHE A 91 15.55 -9.42 4.93
N ASN A 92 15.23 -10.62 5.41
CA ASN A 92 14.98 -11.82 4.60
C ASN A 92 13.59 -11.79 4.00
N SER A 93 12.62 -11.20 4.70
CA SER A 93 11.27 -10.98 4.22
C SER A 93 10.59 -9.85 4.99
N ILE A 94 9.63 -9.20 4.32
CA ILE A 94 8.71 -8.26 4.96
C ILE A 94 7.28 -8.70 4.64
N SER A 95 6.43 -8.73 5.67
CA SER A 95 5.00 -8.97 5.56
C SER A 95 4.24 -7.71 5.93
N VAL A 96 3.27 -7.34 5.11
CA VAL A 96 2.44 -6.14 5.33
C VAL A 96 0.96 -6.48 5.27
N ASN A 97 0.22 -6.07 6.27
CA ASN A 97 -1.24 -6.02 6.24
C ASN A 97 -1.65 -4.62 5.82
N TYR A 98 -2.36 -4.52 4.70
CA TYR A 98 -2.92 -3.27 4.21
C TYR A 98 -4.38 -3.10 4.63
N SER A 99 -4.84 -1.85 4.72
CA SER A 99 -6.25 -1.57 4.97
C SER A 99 -7.14 -2.22 3.90
N ASN A 100 -8.22 -2.86 4.33
CA ASN A 100 -9.18 -3.58 3.49
C ASN A 100 -8.58 -4.74 2.65
N LEU A 101 -7.47 -5.30 3.08
CA LEU A 101 -6.86 -6.42 2.36
C LEU A 101 -7.72 -7.68 2.46
N GLU A 102 -8.34 -7.93 3.61
CA GLU A 102 -9.25 -9.05 3.83
C GLU A 102 -10.48 -8.94 2.93
N GLU A 103 -11.07 -7.76 2.83
CA GLU A 103 -12.23 -7.48 1.97
C GLU A 103 -11.85 -7.58 0.48
N TRP A 104 -10.65 -7.15 0.10
CA TRP A 104 -10.17 -7.28 -1.27
C TRP A 104 -9.91 -8.72 -1.66
N THR A 105 -9.43 -9.56 -0.72
CA THR A 105 -9.29 -11.00 -0.99
C THR A 105 -10.65 -11.69 -1.14
N GLY A 106 -11.68 -11.20 -0.47
CA GLY A 106 -13.04 -11.73 -0.52
C GLY A 106 -13.18 -13.18 -0.05
N ILE A 107 -12.25 -13.65 0.81
CA ILE A 107 -12.21 -15.05 1.24
C ILE A 107 -12.87 -15.22 2.60
N ASP A 108 -13.98 -15.95 2.63
CA ASP A 108 -14.62 -16.37 3.86
C ASP A 108 -13.87 -17.55 4.49
N VAL A 109 -13.27 -17.31 5.65
CA VAL A 109 -12.42 -18.29 6.35
C VAL A 109 -13.10 -18.97 7.53
N PHE A 110 -14.19 -18.39 8.03
CA PHE A 110 -14.95 -18.91 9.16
C PHE A 110 -16.30 -19.45 8.70
N GLN A 111 -16.58 -20.72 9.03
CA GLN A 111 -17.90 -21.30 8.90
C GLN A 111 -18.51 -21.44 10.30
N ILE A 112 -19.70 -20.86 10.49
CA ILE A 112 -20.39 -20.84 11.78
C ILE A 112 -21.67 -21.66 11.63
N GLU A 113 -21.73 -22.78 12.34
CA GLU A 113 -22.89 -23.66 12.40
C GLU A 113 -23.52 -23.54 13.78
N LYS A 114 -24.77 -23.11 13.84
CA LYS A 114 -25.55 -23.03 15.08
C LYS A 114 -26.46 -24.24 15.18
N LEU A 115 -26.19 -25.12 16.15
CA LEU A 115 -26.99 -26.26 16.50
C LEU A 115 -27.83 -25.92 17.74
N GLU A 116 -28.81 -26.76 18.09
CA GLU A 116 -29.72 -26.47 19.23
C GLU A 116 -29.00 -26.16 20.54
N ASN A 117 -27.91 -26.88 20.85
CA ASN A 117 -27.14 -26.72 22.09
C ASN A 117 -25.65 -26.44 21.87
N GLU A 118 -25.23 -26.23 20.64
CA GLU A 118 -23.82 -26.04 20.30
C GLU A 118 -23.63 -24.93 19.28
N LEU A 119 -22.50 -24.23 19.37
CA LEU A 119 -21.99 -23.32 18.36
C LEU A 119 -20.67 -23.89 17.85
N LYS A 120 -20.63 -24.30 16.59
CA LYS A 120 -19.41 -24.79 15.95
C LYS A 120 -18.83 -23.78 15.03
N ILE A 121 -17.57 -23.38 15.27
CA ILE A 121 -16.80 -22.47 14.44
C ILE A 121 -15.68 -23.26 13.79
N THR A 122 -15.69 -23.31 12.47
CA THR A 122 -14.66 -23.99 11.69
C THR A 122 -13.83 -22.92 10.95
N TYR A 123 -12.53 -22.91 11.17
CA TYR A 123 -11.59 -22.08 10.41
C TYR A 123 -10.97 -22.91 9.28
N LYS A 124 -11.08 -22.42 8.05
CA LYS A 124 -10.43 -22.99 6.87
C LYS A 124 -9.34 -22.04 6.38
N PRO A 125 -8.05 -22.36 6.60
CA PRO A 125 -6.98 -21.50 6.12
C PRO A 125 -7.02 -21.39 4.59
N PRO A 126 -6.95 -20.19 4.02
CA PRO A 126 -6.94 -20.01 2.58
C PRO A 126 -5.66 -20.56 1.94
N GLN A 127 -5.76 -20.95 0.69
CA GLN A 127 -4.59 -21.34 -0.09
C GLN A 127 -3.72 -20.10 -0.36
N ARG A 128 -2.43 -20.24 -0.09
CA ARG A 128 -1.44 -19.21 -0.43
C ARG A 128 -1.34 -19.02 -1.94
N ILE A 129 -1.36 -17.79 -2.39
CA ILE A 129 -1.16 -17.42 -3.79
C ILE A 129 0.19 -16.72 -3.91
N LYS A 130 0.98 -17.12 -4.89
CA LYS A 130 2.33 -16.57 -5.10
C LYS A 130 2.46 -15.97 -6.49
N ALA A 131 3.30 -14.95 -6.60
CA ALA A 131 3.72 -14.35 -7.85
C ALA A 131 5.24 -14.12 -7.82
N GLN A 132 5.97 -14.67 -8.79
CA GLN A 132 7.40 -14.42 -8.95
C GLN A 132 7.62 -13.14 -9.74
N ILE A 133 8.28 -12.16 -9.14
CA ILE A 133 8.55 -10.84 -9.74
C ILE A 133 10.07 -10.64 -9.77
N ASN A 134 10.70 -10.92 -10.90
CA ASN A 134 12.17 -10.83 -11.04
C ASN A 134 12.88 -11.50 -9.86
N ASP A 135 13.51 -10.72 -8.98
CA ASP A 135 14.35 -11.19 -7.87
C ASP A 135 13.62 -11.38 -6.53
N PHE A 136 12.30 -11.29 -6.52
CA PHE A 136 11.51 -11.52 -5.32
C PHE A 136 10.16 -12.17 -5.60
N THR A 137 9.63 -12.85 -4.59
CA THR A 137 8.28 -13.44 -4.62
C THR A 137 7.34 -12.61 -3.77
N ILE A 138 6.16 -12.33 -4.30
CA ILE A 138 5.02 -11.81 -3.55
C ILE A 138 4.10 -12.98 -3.21
N CYS A 139 3.73 -13.11 -1.93
CA CYS A 139 2.85 -14.17 -1.45
C CYS A 139 1.72 -13.56 -0.63
N LEU A 140 0.48 -13.92 -0.95
CA LEU A 140 -0.63 -13.74 -0.01
C LEU A 140 -0.51 -14.79 1.08
N ASP A 141 -0.28 -14.34 2.30
CA ASP A 141 -0.11 -15.15 3.51
C ASP A 141 -1.18 -14.77 4.54
N TYR A 142 -1.46 -15.66 5.50
CA TYR A 142 -2.56 -15.51 6.41
C TYR A 142 -2.15 -15.92 7.81
N GLU A 143 -2.58 -15.15 8.80
CA GLU A 143 -2.38 -15.47 10.21
C GLU A 143 -3.72 -15.60 10.94
N LEU A 144 -3.86 -16.63 11.79
CA LEU A 144 -4.96 -16.75 12.74
C LEU A 144 -4.44 -16.45 14.15
N LYS A 145 -4.91 -15.37 14.74
CA LYS A 145 -4.72 -15.11 16.16
C LYS A 145 -5.90 -15.67 16.93
N ARG A 146 -5.60 -16.41 17.99
CA ARG A 146 -6.59 -16.97 18.90
C ARG A 146 -6.33 -16.46 20.29
N GLN A 147 -7.33 -15.81 20.88
CA GLN A 147 -7.34 -15.42 22.28
C GLN A 147 -8.51 -16.10 22.98
N VAL A 148 -8.26 -16.74 24.11
CA VAL A 148 -9.27 -17.53 24.82
C VAL A 148 -9.25 -17.14 26.29
N ASP A 149 -10.32 -16.54 26.77
CA ASP A 149 -10.74 -16.58 28.17
C ASP A 149 -11.85 -17.62 28.28
N ARG A 150 -11.51 -18.78 28.86
CA ARG A 150 -12.41 -19.96 28.91
C ARG A 150 -13.76 -19.69 29.57
N LYS A 151 -13.88 -18.64 30.37
CA LYS A 151 -15.11 -18.30 31.09
C LYS A 151 -15.96 -17.23 30.43
N LYS A 152 -15.37 -16.41 29.56
CA LYS A 152 -16.02 -15.18 29.09
C LYS A 152 -15.99 -14.99 27.58
N GLU A 153 -14.86 -15.26 26.92
CA GLU A 153 -14.65 -14.81 25.55
C GLU A 153 -13.71 -15.74 24.78
N ILE A 154 -14.03 -15.95 23.51
CA ILE A 154 -13.11 -16.51 22.51
C ILE A 154 -13.05 -15.53 21.36
N THR A 155 -11.87 -15.00 21.08
CA THR A 155 -11.61 -14.17 19.91
C THR A 155 -10.76 -14.94 18.91
N LEU A 156 -11.27 -15.06 17.68
CA LEU A 156 -10.55 -15.58 16.52
C LEU A 156 -10.39 -14.43 15.53
N LYS A 157 -9.16 -14.02 15.26
CA LYS A 157 -8.87 -12.95 14.29
C LYS A 157 -8.03 -13.50 13.14
N HIS A 158 -8.61 -13.52 11.96
CA HIS A 158 -7.91 -13.76 10.71
C HIS A 158 -7.30 -12.45 10.21
N THR A 159 -6.05 -12.49 9.73
CA THR A 159 -5.37 -11.33 9.14
C THR A 159 -4.65 -11.77 7.88
N ALA A 160 -4.92 -11.09 6.77
CA ALA A 160 -4.23 -11.29 5.52
C ALA A 160 -2.95 -10.43 5.46
N PHE A 161 -1.90 -10.98 4.89
CA PHE A 161 -0.64 -10.30 4.66
C PHE A 161 -0.18 -10.46 3.22
N ILE A 162 0.41 -9.41 2.68
CA ILE A 162 1.26 -9.53 1.51
C ILE A 162 2.70 -9.68 2.00
N LYS A 163 3.28 -10.86 1.80
CA LYS A 163 4.65 -11.19 2.14
C LYS A 163 5.55 -11.03 0.93
N ILE A 164 6.65 -10.32 1.10
CA ILE A 164 7.69 -10.09 0.10
C ILE A 164 8.91 -10.92 0.51
N GLU A 165 9.30 -11.86 -0.34
CA GLU A 165 10.43 -12.77 -0.13
C GLU A 165 11.43 -12.57 -1.29
N PRO A 166 12.51 -11.80 -1.11
CA PRO A 166 13.55 -11.67 -2.13
C PRO A 166 14.41 -12.92 -2.19
N ASN A 167 15.04 -13.16 -3.35
CA ASN A 167 15.99 -14.26 -3.53
C ASN A 167 17.23 -14.13 -2.64
N ASN A 168 17.63 -12.87 -2.35
CA ASN A 168 18.69 -12.53 -1.39
C ASN A 168 18.17 -11.45 -0.44
N PRO A 169 18.60 -11.46 0.84
CA PRO A 169 18.18 -10.44 1.80
C PRO A 169 18.42 -9.01 1.28
N LEU A 170 17.47 -8.12 1.46
CA LEU A 170 17.51 -6.75 0.96
C LEU A 170 17.57 -5.73 2.09
N ASN A 171 18.23 -4.60 1.82
CA ASN A 171 18.15 -3.42 2.67
C ASN A 171 16.72 -2.87 2.69
N PHE A 172 16.29 -2.34 3.84
CA PHE A 172 14.94 -1.81 4.04
C PHE A 172 14.49 -0.76 3.02
N ASN A 173 15.41 0.10 2.55
CA ASN A 173 15.09 1.11 1.53
C ASN A 173 14.61 0.50 0.20
N ASN A 174 15.08 -0.70 -0.15
CA ASN A 174 14.61 -1.41 -1.34
C ASN A 174 13.18 -1.94 -1.14
N TYR A 175 12.87 -2.41 0.08
CA TYR A 175 11.51 -2.81 0.40
C TYR A 175 10.52 -1.65 0.33
N LEU A 176 10.90 -0.43 0.70
CA LEU A 176 10.01 0.74 0.60
C LEU A 176 9.49 0.97 -0.82
N LYS A 177 10.32 0.74 -1.85
CA LYS A 177 9.89 0.84 -3.26
C LYS A 177 8.84 -0.22 -3.60
N ILE A 178 9.05 -1.45 -3.13
CA ILE A 178 8.12 -2.56 -3.37
C ILE A 178 6.80 -2.31 -2.62
N LEU A 179 6.87 -1.87 -1.36
CA LEU A 179 5.70 -1.54 -0.54
C LEU A 179 4.86 -0.43 -1.19
N ASN A 180 5.48 0.63 -1.69
CA ASN A 180 4.79 1.72 -2.37
C ASN A 180 4.11 1.25 -3.67
N ASN A 181 4.76 0.38 -4.44
CA ASN A 181 4.16 -0.19 -5.65
C ASN A 181 2.96 -1.08 -5.34
N LEU A 182 3.04 -1.90 -4.29
CA LEU A 182 1.91 -2.72 -3.81
C LEU A 182 0.77 -1.87 -3.29
N GLN A 183 1.08 -0.83 -2.51
CA GLN A 183 0.09 0.12 -2.03
C GLN A 183 -0.68 0.77 -3.18
N ASN A 184 0.03 1.22 -4.21
CA ASN A 184 -0.58 1.81 -5.41
C ASN A 184 -1.42 0.78 -6.18
N PHE A 185 -0.93 -0.45 -6.34
CA PHE A 185 -1.70 -1.52 -6.98
C PHE A 185 -3.03 -1.78 -6.26
N LEU A 186 -2.99 -1.95 -4.94
CA LEU A 186 -4.20 -2.15 -4.14
C LEU A 186 -5.11 -0.93 -4.14
N SER A 187 -4.54 0.27 -4.06
CA SER A 187 -5.33 1.51 -4.12
C SER A 187 -6.02 1.69 -5.47
N PHE A 188 -5.37 1.27 -6.55
CA PHE A 188 -5.98 1.22 -7.88
C PHE A 188 -7.12 0.18 -7.93
N ALA A 189 -6.86 -1.04 -7.45
CA ALA A 189 -7.83 -2.11 -7.40
C ALA A 189 -9.08 -1.75 -6.57
N MET A 190 -8.88 -1.12 -5.43
CA MET A 190 -9.95 -0.77 -4.49
C MET A 190 -10.58 0.60 -4.77
N LYS A 191 -9.98 1.42 -5.65
CA LYS A 191 -10.45 2.79 -5.96
C LYS A 191 -10.53 3.70 -4.74
N LYS A 192 -9.69 3.45 -3.75
CA LYS A 192 -9.56 4.22 -2.53
C LYS A 192 -8.14 4.16 -2.00
N PRO A 193 -7.72 5.13 -1.18
CA PRO A 193 -6.44 5.07 -0.50
C PRO A 193 -6.31 3.81 0.34
N VAL A 194 -5.18 3.11 0.19
CA VAL A 194 -4.82 1.93 0.96
C VAL A 194 -3.55 2.22 1.74
N TYR A 195 -3.49 1.75 2.98
CA TYR A 195 -2.38 2.03 3.91
C TYR A 195 -1.89 0.78 4.59
N PRO A 196 -0.59 0.69 4.91
CA PRO A 196 -0.08 -0.36 5.77
C PRO A 196 -0.59 -0.17 7.21
N LEU A 197 -1.31 -1.17 7.72
CA LEU A 197 -1.80 -1.22 9.10
C LEU A 197 -0.81 -1.91 10.03
N LEU A 198 -0.06 -2.88 9.50
CA LEU A 198 0.94 -3.64 10.24
C LEU A 198 2.05 -4.07 9.29
N ILE A 199 3.30 -3.78 9.64
CA ILE A 199 4.47 -4.22 8.91
C ILE A 199 5.35 -5.06 9.84
N LYS A 200 5.74 -6.25 9.39
CA LYS A 200 6.61 -7.16 10.09
C LYS A 200 7.80 -7.54 9.20
N GLY A 201 9.00 -7.50 9.76
CA GLY A 201 10.21 -7.94 9.08
C GLY A 201 10.82 -9.17 9.73
N LYS A 202 11.56 -9.97 8.96
CA LYS A 202 12.41 -11.06 9.44
C LYS A 202 13.84 -10.82 9.01
N SER A 203 14.78 -10.91 9.94
CA SER A 203 16.21 -10.68 9.69
C SER A 203 17.05 -11.81 10.27
N GLU A 204 18.16 -12.14 9.59
CA GLU A 204 19.15 -13.12 10.09
C GLU A 204 19.67 -12.74 11.49
N LYS A 205 19.72 -11.45 11.82
CA LYS A 205 20.13 -10.96 13.13
C LYS A 205 19.21 -11.40 14.28
N LEU A 206 17.97 -11.78 13.97
CA LEU A 206 16.98 -12.23 14.95
C LEU A 206 16.50 -13.67 14.62
N LYS A 207 17.45 -14.53 14.28
CA LYS A 207 17.23 -15.94 13.96
C LYS A 207 17.65 -16.81 15.13
N PHE A 208 16.82 -17.79 15.44
CA PHE A 208 17.09 -18.82 16.42
C PHE A 208 17.00 -20.19 15.76
N GLU A 209 17.79 -21.14 16.22
CA GLU A 209 17.72 -22.51 15.76
C GLU A 209 17.06 -23.38 16.86
N LEU A 210 15.94 -23.98 16.55
CA LEU A 210 15.26 -24.92 17.42
C LEU A 210 15.29 -26.35 16.83
N PRO A 211 15.38 -27.40 17.69
CA PRO A 211 15.24 -28.78 17.24
C PRO A 211 13.93 -28.98 16.51
N LYS A 212 13.96 -29.69 15.39
CA LYS A 212 12.79 -29.97 14.55
C LYS A 212 11.69 -30.74 15.31
N THR A 213 12.11 -31.65 16.18
CA THR A 213 11.24 -32.40 17.08
C THR A 213 11.78 -32.38 18.48
N MET A 214 10.86 -32.22 19.45
CA MET A 214 11.17 -32.29 20.87
C MET A 214 10.15 -33.18 21.50
N SER A 215 10.58 -34.33 22.04
CA SER A 215 9.70 -35.23 22.76
C SER A 215 10.08 -35.26 24.25
N VAL A 216 9.04 -35.14 25.10
CA VAL A 216 9.22 -35.17 26.55
C VAL A 216 8.63 -36.49 27.05
N ASN A 217 9.46 -37.34 27.61
CA ASN A 217 9.01 -38.55 28.27
C ASN A 217 8.63 -38.23 29.73
N LEU A 218 7.34 -38.00 29.96
CA LEU A 218 6.80 -37.63 31.28
C LEU A 218 7.06 -38.67 32.37
N LYS A 219 7.20 -39.98 32.02
CA LYS A 219 7.50 -41.05 33.00
C LYS A 219 8.96 -41.10 33.43
N LYS A 220 9.88 -40.67 32.59
CA LYS A 220 11.34 -40.68 32.83
C LYS A 220 11.95 -39.29 33.10
N GLY A 221 11.17 -38.23 32.97
CA GLY A 221 11.67 -36.85 33.11
C GLY A 221 12.73 -36.49 32.06
N THR A 222 12.85 -37.25 30.95
CA THR A 222 13.87 -37.06 29.95
C THR A 222 13.31 -36.35 28.72
N THR A 223 14.05 -35.38 28.22
CA THR A 223 13.74 -34.66 26.97
C THR A 223 14.71 -35.11 25.89
N THR A 224 14.19 -35.65 24.79
CA THR A 224 14.95 -35.94 23.58
C THR A 224 14.69 -34.88 22.56
N LYS A 225 15.79 -34.31 21.98
CA LYS A 225 15.74 -33.31 20.90
C LYS A 225 16.31 -33.94 19.64
N SER A 226 15.73 -33.64 18.49
CA SER A 226 16.33 -34.03 17.21
C SER A 226 17.63 -33.26 16.96
N GLU A 227 18.59 -33.85 16.29
CA GLU A 227 19.81 -33.18 15.82
C GLU A 227 19.49 -32.18 14.69
N ASP A 228 18.44 -32.43 13.90
CA ASP A 228 17.94 -31.50 12.89
C ASP A 228 17.39 -30.24 13.54
N LYS A 229 17.95 -29.11 13.17
CA LYS A 229 17.51 -27.78 13.62
C LYS A 229 16.73 -27.07 12.54
N VAL A 230 15.69 -26.36 12.93
CA VAL A 230 14.88 -25.50 12.05
C VAL A 230 15.09 -24.04 12.45
N PRO A 231 15.44 -23.15 11.49
CA PRO A 231 15.54 -21.75 11.79
C PRO A 231 14.18 -21.12 12.09
N ILE A 232 14.09 -20.42 13.19
CA ILE A 232 12.92 -19.60 13.56
C ILE A 232 13.35 -18.14 13.58
N TYR A 233 12.63 -17.32 12.81
CA TYR A 233 12.81 -15.88 12.78
C TYR A 233 11.72 -15.24 13.61
N LEU A 234 12.09 -14.39 14.56
CA LEU A 234 11.13 -13.57 15.27
C LEU A 234 10.71 -12.37 14.43
N ASP A 235 9.50 -11.89 14.66
CA ASP A 235 8.98 -10.72 13.97
C ASP A 235 9.60 -9.43 14.53
N ILE A 236 10.06 -8.57 13.62
CA ILE A 236 10.49 -7.21 13.91
C ILE A 236 9.33 -6.31 13.46
N TYR A 237 8.74 -5.58 14.39
CA TYR A 237 7.64 -4.66 14.06
C TYR A 237 8.20 -3.35 13.53
N ILE A 238 7.63 -2.86 12.41
CA ILE A 238 8.12 -1.69 11.70
C ILE A 238 7.02 -0.64 11.70
N TYR A 239 7.35 0.57 12.20
CA TYR A 239 6.44 1.71 12.23
C TYR A 239 7.05 2.86 11.44
N MET A 240 6.23 3.49 10.61
CA MET A 240 6.61 4.63 9.79
C MET A 240 5.42 5.54 9.56
N GLN A 241 5.67 6.81 9.31
CA GLN A 241 4.62 7.76 8.97
C GLN A 241 3.93 7.34 7.66
N LEU A 242 2.61 7.43 7.64
CA LEU A 242 1.84 7.26 6.43
C LEU A 242 1.98 8.50 5.54
N PRO A 243 2.20 8.35 4.22
CA PRO A 243 2.56 9.46 3.34
C PRO A 243 1.45 10.51 3.13
N TYR A 244 0.22 10.24 3.57
CA TYR A 244 -0.92 11.14 3.38
C TYR A 244 -1.77 11.24 4.65
N VAL A 245 -2.17 12.47 4.97
CA VAL A 245 -3.06 12.76 6.13
C VAL A 245 -4.45 12.21 5.85
N ILE A 246 -4.86 11.21 6.62
CA ILE A 246 -6.17 10.61 6.50
C ILE A 246 -6.77 10.46 7.88
N ASN A 247 -8.08 10.69 7.92
CA ASN A 247 -8.89 10.29 9.04
C ASN A 247 -8.93 8.76 9.07
N ILE A 248 -8.07 8.15 9.89
CA ILE A 248 -8.05 6.70 10.10
C ILE A 248 -9.41 6.21 10.63
N GLU A 249 -10.19 7.09 11.23
CA GLU A 249 -11.56 6.84 11.71
C GLU A 249 -12.53 6.48 10.57
N ASP A 250 -12.29 6.96 9.34
CA ASP A 250 -13.10 6.58 8.16
C ASP A 250 -12.86 5.15 7.66
N THR A 251 -11.87 4.43 8.20
CA THR A 251 -11.60 3.03 7.82
C THR A 251 -12.57 2.03 8.44
N ASN A 252 -13.41 2.45 9.40
CA ASN A 252 -14.37 1.60 10.11
C ASN A 252 -15.82 1.73 9.62
N LEU A 253 -16.06 2.35 8.46
CA LEU A 253 -17.41 2.61 8.01
C LEU A 253 -17.96 1.55 7.05
N ASN A 254 -19.02 0.95 7.57
CA ASN A 254 -20.12 0.27 6.91
C ASN A 254 -19.89 -1.12 6.30
N PHE A 255 -20.65 -2.05 6.81
CA PHE A 255 -20.91 -3.42 6.36
C PHE A 255 -21.54 -3.54 4.95
N SER A 256 -21.45 -2.54 4.10
CA SER A 256 -21.69 -2.69 2.67
C SER A 256 -20.43 -3.27 2.03
N ILE A 257 -20.57 -4.39 1.33
CA ILE A 257 -19.49 -4.99 0.54
C ILE A 257 -18.86 -3.87 -0.29
N PRO A 258 -17.58 -3.52 -0.05
CA PRO A 258 -16.99 -2.42 -0.78
C PRO A 258 -16.88 -2.80 -2.25
N TYR A 259 -17.48 -2.00 -3.12
CA TYR A 259 -17.33 -2.18 -4.58
C TYR A 259 -15.91 -1.79 -4.96
N PHE A 260 -15.11 -2.77 -5.34
CA PHE A 260 -13.78 -2.59 -5.89
C PHE A 260 -13.81 -2.57 -7.41
N LEU A 261 -12.86 -1.89 -8.05
CA LEU A 261 -12.67 -1.98 -9.50
C LEU A 261 -12.42 -3.44 -9.89
N PHE A 262 -11.50 -4.09 -9.14
CA PHE A 262 -11.31 -5.53 -9.18
C PHE A 262 -10.85 -6.05 -7.81
N ASN A 263 -11.16 -7.30 -7.51
CA ASN A 263 -10.73 -8.01 -6.32
C ASN A 263 -9.79 -9.18 -6.67
N LEU A 264 -9.39 -9.96 -5.67
CA LEU A 264 -8.50 -11.09 -5.88
C LEU A 264 -9.10 -12.16 -6.81
N GLU A 265 -10.41 -12.41 -6.73
CA GLU A 265 -11.06 -13.44 -7.55
C GLU A 265 -11.02 -13.07 -9.04
N ASP A 266 -11.22 -11.80 -9.37
CA ASP A 266 -11.14 -11.28 -10.74
C ASP A 266 -9.75 -11.53 -11.38
N ILE A 267 -8.68 -11.53 -10.56
CA ILE A 267 -7.30 -11.64 -11.06
C ILE A 267 -6.59 -12.94 -10.68
N ARG A 268 -7.23 -13.82 -9.91
CA ARG A 268 -6.64 -15.04 -9.33
C ARG A 268 -5.90 -15.90 -10.37
N LYS A 269 -6.50 -16.12 -11.54
CA LYS A 269 -5.93 -16.97 -12.59
C LYS A 269 -4.64 -16.40 -13.18
N ASN A 270 -4.55 -15.07 -13.27
CA ASN A 270 -3.44 -14.35 -13.90
C ASN A 270 -2.68 -13.46 -12.89
N PHE A 271 -2.82 -13.73 -11.59
CA PHE A 271 -2.27 -12.91 -10.51
C PHE A 271 -0.78 -12.58 -10.70
N GLU A 272 0.03 -13.57 -11.05
CA GLU A 272 1.46 -13.39 -11.30
C GLU A 272 1.71 -12.50 -12.51
N ILE A 273 0.99 -12.70 -13.63
CA ILE A 273 1.15 -11.94 -14.86
C ILE A 273 0.83 -10.46 -14.61
N TYR A 274 -0.28 -10.18 -13.95
CA TYR A 274 -0.72 -8.81 -13.68
C TYR A 274 0.22 -8.08 -12.73
N LEU A 275 0.67 -8.73 -11.65
CA LEU A 275 1.67 -8.14 -10.76
C LEU A 275 3.02 -7.93 -11.49
N ARG A 276 3.48 -8.90 -12.28
CA ARG A 276 4.72 -8.76 -13.05
C ARG A 276 4.64 -7.57 -14.01
N ASN A 277 3.53 -7.41 -14.73
CA ASN A 277 3.31 -6.28 -15.61
C ASN A 277 3.28 -4.95 -14.85
N TRP A 278 2.59 -4.90 -13.69
CA TRP A 278 2.56 -3.72 -12.85
C TRP A 278 3.97 -3.29 -12.40
N PHE A 279 4.74 -4.23 -11.88
CA PHE A 279 6.08 -3.95 -11.40
C PHE A 279 7.07 -3.61 -12.52
N SER A 280 7.05 -4.31 -13.65
CA SER A 280 7.95 -4.06 -14.78
C SER A 280 7.75 -2.69 -15.42
N LYS A 281 6.52 -2.18 -15.39
CA LYS A 281 6.15 -0.87 -15.96
C LYS A 281 6.21 0.27 -14.95
N SER A 282 6.39 -0.03 -13.66
CA SER A 282 6.29 0.96 -12.58
C SER A 282 7.26 2.14 -12.73
N GLU A 283 8.49 1.91 -13.20
CA GLU A 283 9.46 2.98 -13.39
C GLU A 283 9.14 3.82 -14.63
N SER A 284 8.78 3.19 -15.75
CA SER A 284 8.43 3.90 -17.00
C SER A 284 7.13 4.70 -16.86
N LEU A 285 6.18 4.22 -16.07
CA LEU A 285 4.90 4.87 -15.82
C LEU A 285 4.86 5.69 -14.52
N LYS A 286 5.98 5.81 -13.80
CA LYS A 286 6.07 6.45 -12.49
C LYS A 286 5.40 7.83 -12.42
N ARG A 287 5.70 8.71 -13.40
CA ARG A 287 5.09 10.05 -13.45
C ARG A 287 3.58 9.98 -13.64
N ILE A 288 3.10 9.06 -14.46
CA ILE A 288 1.68 8.88 -14.75
C ILE A 288 0.97 8.36 -13.50
N HIS A 289 1.57 7.36 -12.84
CA HIS A 289 1.09 6.84 -11.56
C HIS A 289 1.03 7.94 -10.49
N ASN A 290 2.09 8.72 -10.31
CA ASN A 290 2.11 9.78 -9.31
C ASN A 290 0.97 10.80 -9.54
N LEU A 291 0.78 11.27 -10.77
CA LEU A 291 -0.29 12.21 -11.11
C LEU A 291 -1.70 11.63 -10.87
N TYR A 292 -1.90 10.37 -11.21
CA TYR A 292 -3.17 9.68 -10.95
C TYR A 292 -3.41 9.46 -9.46
N PHE A 293 -2.42 8.91 -8.74
CA PHE A 293 -2.55 8.57 -7.33
C PHE A 293 -2.64 9.82 -6.43
N GLU A 294 -2.06 10.94 -6.84
CA GLU A 294 -2.27 12.22 -6.14
C GLU A 294 -3.75 12.59 -6.07
N THR A 295 -4.52 12.32 -7.15
CA THR A 295 -5.98 12.54 -7.14
C THR A 295 -6.75 11.57 -6.24
N LEU A 296 -6.14 10.45 -5.87
CA LEU A 296 -6.74 9.44 -5.03
C LEU A 296 -6.38 9.64 -3.55
N TYR A 297 -5.10 9.97 -3.27
CA TYR A 297 -4.59 10.11 -1.91
C TYR A 297 -4.83 11.49 -1.29
N SER A 298 -5.10 12.52 -2.10
CA SER A 298 -5.33 13.89 -1.61
C SER A 298 -6.82 14.17 -1.48
N PRO A 299 -7.44 14.03 -0.29
CA PRO A 299 -8.89 14.16 -0.10
C PRO A 299 -9.40 15.58 -0.37
N TYR A 300 -8.51 16.57 -0.29
CA TYR A 300 -8.83 18.00 -0.46
C TYR A 300 -8.28 18.58 -1.77
N ILE A 301 -7.91 17.74 -2.75
CA ILE A 301 -7.49 18.25 -4.05
C ILE A 301 -8.66 18.98 -4.71
N ASN A 302 -8.44 20.22 -5.15
CA ASN A 302 -9.46 20.92 -5.89
C ASN A 302 -9.66 20.30 -7.28
N ILE A 303 -10.86 20.47 -7.84
CA ILE A 303 -11.24 19.82 -9.09
C ILE A 303 -10.38 20.26 -10.29
N GLU A 304 -9.89 21.49 -10.32
CA GLU A 304 -9.02 22.00 -11.38
C GLU A 304 -7.65 21.34 -11.33
N SER A 305 -7.06 21.21 -10.14
CA SER A 305 -5.80 20.47 -9.96
C SER A 305 -5.94 18.99 -10.28
N ALA A 306 -7.04 18.35 -9.88
CA ALA A 306 -7.33 16.96 -10.23
C ALA A 306 -7.45 16.78 -11.75
N PHE A 307 -8.18 17.67 -12.42
CA PHE A 307 -8.31 17.70 -13.87
C PHE A 307 -6.94 17.81 -14.56
N LEU A 308 -6.14 18.81 -14.15
CA LEU A 308 -4.81 19.05 -14.74
C LEU A 308 -3.88 17.84 -14.53
N ASN A 309 -3.86 17.25 -13.34
CA ASN A 309 -3.06 16.06 -13.06
C ASN A 309 -3.42 14.89 -13.99
N LEU A 310 -4.71 14.64 -14.20
CA LEU A 310 -5.16 13.56 -15.07
C LEU A 310 -4.88 13.84 -16.55
N VAL A 311 -5.01 15.10 -17.00
CA VAL A 311 -4.64 15.49 -18.37
C VAL A 311 -3.13 15.34 -18.59
N TYR A 312 -2.31 15.79 -17.64
CA TYR A 312 -0.86 15.59 -17.72
C TYR A 312 -0.46 14.11 -17.68
N ALA A 313 -1.21 13.27 -16.95
CA ALA A 313 -0.99 11.84 -16.94
C ALA A 313 -1.24 11.22 -18.33
N LEU A 314 -2.34 11.58 -19.01
CA LEU A 314 -2.61 11.14 -20.38
C LEU A 314 -1.55 11.62 -21.38
N GLU A 315 -1.17 12.89 -21.30
CA GLU A 315 -0.12 13.45 -22.17
C GLU A 315 1.23 12.74 -21.96
N ALA A 316 1.61 12.49 -20.69
CA ALA A 316 2.83 11.77 -20.33
C ALA A 316 2.78 10.31 -20.81
N TYR A 317 1.63 9.63 -20.66
CA TYR A 317 1.44 8.26 -21.15
C TYR A 317 1.69 8.15 -22.66
N HIS A 318 1.05 9.03 -23.45
CA HIS A 318 1.25 9.01 -24.88
C HIS A 318 2.71 9.27 -25.26
N ARG A 319 3.40 10.21 -24.57
CA ARG A 319 4.82 10.51 -24.82
C ARG A 319 5.72 9.31 -24.54
N VAL A 320 5.45 8.59 -23.45
CA VAL A 320 6.21 7.37 -23.08
C VAL A 320 6.00 6.27 -24.10
N ARG A 321 4.77 6.12 -24.64
CA ARG A 321 4.42 5.04 -25.55
C ARG A 321 4.79 5.31 -27.01
N LYS A 322 4.52 6.51 -27.52
CA LYS A 322 4.65 6.83 -28.94
C LYS A 322 5.64 7.95 -29.25
N GLY A 323 6.01 8.74 -28.25
CA GLY A 323 6.90 9.90 -28.45
C GLY A 323 6.29 11.00 -29.30
N GLY A 324 7.12 11.65 -30.11
CA GLY A 324 6.71 12.62 -31.15
C GLY A 324 6.32 14.00 -30.62
N LYS A 325 6.31 14.98 -31.54
CA LYS A 325 5.87 16.36 -31.30
C LYS A 325 4.43 16.52 -31.80
N LEU A 326 3.46 16.08 -31.01
CA LEU A 326 2.04 16.19 -31.32
C LEU A 326 1.36 17.18 -30.38
N SER A 327 0.27 17.81 -30.84
CA SER A 327 -0.61 18.61 -30.00
C SER A 327 -1.34 17.72 -28.97
N LEU A 328 -1.80 18.31 -27.88
CA LEU A 328 -2.56 17.57 -26.86
C LEU A 328 -3.79 16.88 -27.48
N GLY A 329 -4.56 17.61 -28.32
CA GLY A 329 -5.75 17.04 -28.98
C GLY A 329 -5.42 15.78 -29.78
N LYS A 330 -4.32 15.80 -30.58
CA LYS A 330 -3.93 14.63 -31.37
C LYS A 330 -3.48 13.46 -30.52
N ARG A 331 -2.81 13.73 -29.36
CA ARG A 331 -2.44 12.68 -28.41
C ARG A 331 -3.65 12.00 -27.79
N ILE A 332 -4.68 12.78 -27.45
CA ILE A 332 -5.94 12.25 -26.88
C ILE A 332 -6.70 11.46 -27.93
N GLU A 333 -6.76 11.93 -29.17
CA GLU A 333 -7.36 11.21 -30.30
C GLU A 333 -6.69 9.84 -30.51
N ASP A 334 -5.36 9.80 -30.51
CA ASP A 334 -4.60 8.55 -30.63
C ASP A 334 -4.89 7.58 -29.46
N ILE A 335 -4.99 8.08 -28.23
CA ILE A 335 -5.33 7.26 -27.05
C ILE A 335 -6.77 6.72 -27.17
N LEU A 336 -7.73 7.56 -27.54
CA LEU A 336 -9.12 7.13 -27.71
C LEU A 336 -9.25 6.04 -28.78
N GLY A 337 -8.49 6.17 -29.89
CA GLY A 337 -8.43 5.14 -30.92
C GLY A 337 -7.94 3.77 -30.42
N GLU A 338 -6.98 3.74 -29.48
CA GLU A 338 -6.45 2.50 -28.90
C GLU A 338 -7.43 1.75 -27.98
N VAL A 339 -8.43 2.44 -27.45
CA VAL A 339 -9.40 1.89 -26.49
C VAL A 339 -10.85 2.02 -27.02
N LYS A 340 -11.01 2.27 -28.33
CA LYS A 340 -12.29 2.57 -28.95
C LYS A 340 -13.34 1.48 -28.67
N ASP A 341 -13.00 0.22 -28.89
CA ASP A 341 -13.93 -0.91 -28.73
C ASP A 341 -14.40 -1.07 -27.28
N ILE A 342 -13.49 -0.82 -26.31
CA ILE A 342 -13.83 -0.84 -24.88
C ILE A 342 -14.77 0.32 -24.55
N LEU A 343 -14.47 1.52 -25.06
CA LEU A 343 -15.30 2.70 -24.82
C LEU A 343 -16.70 2.54 -25.41
N GLU A 344 -16.83 2.10 -26.65
CA GLU A 344 -18.14 1.90 -27.31
C GLU A 344 -19.03 0.92 -26.53
N GLN A 345 -18.46 -0.12 -25.96
CA GLN A 345 -19.21 -1.07 -25.16
C GLN A 345 -19.51 -0.59 -23.76
N THR A 346 -18.61 0.15 -23.12
CA THR A 346 -18.82 0.66 -21.75
C THR A 346 -19.66 1.92 -21.69
N GLU A 347 -19.64 2.75 -22.74
CA GLU A 347 -20.28 4.07 -22.76
C GLU A 347 -21.78 4.07 -22.94
N LYS A 348 -22.35 3.05 -23.59
CA LYS A 348 -23.81 2.93 -23.71
C LYS A 348 -24.47 2.98 -22.34
N ASP A 349 -23.77 2.47 -21.32
CA ASP A 349 -24.28 2.36 -19.94
C ASP A 349 -23.79 3.49 -18.99
N ILE A 350 -22.60 4.07 -19.24
CA ILE A 350 -21.93 4.93 -18.26
C ILE A 350 -21.76 6.38 -18.72
N LEU A 351 -21.49 6.62 -20.01
CA LEU A 351 -21.08 7.92 -20.52
C LEU A 351 -22.07 8.56 -21.51
N LYS A 352 -23.13 7.85 -21.92
CA LYS A 352 -24.18 8.26 -22.89
C LYS A 352 -23.57 8.93 -24.12
N ARG A 353 -23.11 8.15 -25.12
CA ARG A 353 -22.43 8.66 -26.31
C ARG A 353 -23.30 8.64 -27.58
N THR A 354 -23.06 9.69 -28.39
CA THR A 354 -23.32 9.74 -29.83
C THR A 354 -22.02 10.07 -30.57
N GLU A 355 -21.86 9.72 -31.84
CA GLU A 355 -20.62 9.90 -32.64
C GLU A 355 -20.01 11.31 -32.63
N ASN A 356 -20.78 12.34 -32.33
CA ASN A 356 -20.30 13.72 -32.21
C ASN A 356 -19.53 14.01 -30.89
N ASN A 357 -19.55 13.08 -29.94
CA ASN A 357 -19.04 13.34 -28.58
C ASN A 357 -17.51 13.22 -28.41
N GLU A 358 -16.80 12.50 -29.30
CA GLU A 358 -15.33 12.40 -29.21
C GLU A 358 -14.65 13.72 -29.53
N ILE A 359 -15.07 14.34 -30.64
CA ILE A 359 -14.53 15.64 -31.06
C ILE A 359 -14.84 16.70 -30.01
N GLU A 360 -16.05 16.65 -29.44
CA GLU A 360 -16.45 17.56 -28.36
C GLU A 360 -15.67 17.30 -27.08
N PHE A 361 -15.49 16.05 -26.66
CA PHE A 361 -14.67 15.69 -25.50
C PHE A 361 -13.23 16.18 -25.65
N ILE A 362 -12.59 15.99 -26.80
CA ILE A 362 -11.23 16.46 -27.06
C ILE A 362 -11.18 18.00 -27.02
N LYS A 363 -12.15 18.69 -27.62
CA LYS A 363 -12.24 20.16 -27.61
C LYS A 363 -12.42 20.69 -26.20
N ASP A 364 -13.31 20.10 -25.41
CA ASP A 364 -13.58 20.46 -24.02
C ASP A 364 -12.34 20.30 -23.16
N LEU A 365 -11.66 19.15 -23.28
CA LEU A 365 -10.43 18.87 -22.57
C LEU A 365 -9.31 19.88 -22.92
N VAL A 366 -9.08 20.13 -24.20
CA VAL A 366 -8.03 21.04 -24.67
C VAL A 366 -8.33 22.49 -24.30
N ASN A 367 -9.57 22.95 -24.47
CA ASN A 367 -9.98 24.31 -24.13
C ASN A 367 -9.87 24.56 -22.61
N THR A 368 -10.37 23.64 -21.81
CA THR A 368 -10.30 23.74 -20.34
C THR A 368 -8.85 23.73 -19.85
N ARG A 369 -8.02 22.83 -20.35
CA ARG A 369 -6.59 22.80 -19.99
C ARG A 369 -5.88 24.08 -20.40
N ASN A 370 -6.14 24.63 -21.61
CA ASN A 370 -5.50 25.85 -22.08
C ASN A 370 -5.95 27.08 -21.29
N PHE A 371 -7.21 27.11 -20.85
CA PHE A 371 -7.68 28.14 -19.94
C PHE A 371 -6.99 28.07 -18.58
N LEU A 372 -7.00 26.91 -17.94
CA LEU A 372 -6.46 26.74 -16.59
C LEU A 372 -4.93 26.92 -16.52
N VAL A 373 -4.20 26.56 -17.58
CA VAL A 373 -2.73 26.67 -17.60
C VAL A 373 -2.24 28.04 -18.07
N HIS A 374 -2.86 28.61 -19.09
CA HIS A 374 -2.38 29.82 -19.74
C HIS A 374 -3.24 31.05 -19.45
N TYR A 375 -4.40 30.87 -18.81
CA TYR A 375 -5.35 31.93 -18.47
C TYR A 375 -5.75 32.82 -19.64
N LEU A 376 -5.86 32.22 -20.86
CA LEU A 376 -6.17 32.95 -22.08
C LEU A 376 -7.67 33.18 -22.22
N LYS A 377 -8.12 34.44 -22.22
CA LYS A 377 -9.54 34.85 -22.30
C LYS A 377 -10.31 34.15 -23.44
N LYS A 378 -9.67 33.91 -24.60
CA LYS A 378 -10.31 33.20 -25.75
C LYS A 378 -10.82 31.79 -25.43
N TYR A 379 -10.38 31.17 -24.34
CA TYR A 379 -10.80 29.86 -23.87
C TYR A 379 -11.76 29.91 -22.68
N GLU A 380 -11.95 31.08 -22.06
CA GLU A 380 -12.72 31.24 -20.83
C GLU A 380 -14.19 30.77 -20.94
N GLU A 381 -14.85 31.14 -22.05
CA GLU A 381 -16.24 30.76 -22.34
C GLU A 381 -16.38 29.28 -22.78
N LYS A 382 -15.29 28.69 -23.28
CA LYS A 382 -15.26 27.31 -23.78
C LYS A 382 -14.77 26.31 -22.72
N ALA A 383 -14.18 26.81 -21.64
CA ALA A 383 -13.68 25.98 -20.56
C ALA A 383 -14.78 25.46 -19.67
N LYS A 384 -14.77 24.17 -19.35
CA LYS A 384 -15.72 23.57 -18.41
C LYS A 384 -15.39 24.04 -17.00
N LYS A 385 -16.45 24.35 -16.21
CA LYS A 385 -16.38 24.82 -14.83
C LYS A 385 -17.38 24.05 -13.96
N GLY A 386 -17.17 24.04 -12.65
CA GLY A 386 -18.10 23.45 -11.68
C GLY A 386 -18.45 21.98 -11.99
N GLU A 387 -19.74 21.69 -12.11
CA GLU A 387 -20.24 20.34 -12.34
C GLU A 387 -19.81 19.75 -13.70
N GLU A 388 -19.73 20.56 -14.76
CA GLU A 388 -19.26 20.11 -16.06
C GLU A 388 -17.79 19.71 -16.03
N LEU A 389 -16.95 20.47 -15.28
CA LEU A 389 -15.55 20.13 -15.06
C LEU A 389 -15.45 18.82 -14.28
N SER A 390 -16.29 18.61 -13.28
CA SER A 390 -16.32 17.34 -12.52
C SER A 390 -16.67 16.16 -13.42
N LYS A 391 -17.68 16.29 -14.29
CA LYS A 391 -18.05 15.26 -15.27
C LYS A 391 -16.90 14.97 -16.24
N LEU A 392 -16.25 16.00 -16.76
CA LEU A 392 -15.10 15.87 -17.66
C LEU A 392 -13.93 15.17 -16.96
N THR A 393 -13.63 15.56 -15.73
CA THR A 393 -12.58 14.95 -14.91
C THR A 393 -12.84 13.46 -14.66
N LYS A 394 -14.10 13.08 -14.37
CA LYS A 394 -14.49 11.68 -14.20
C LYS A 394 -14.26 10.86 -15.48
N LYS A 395 -14.60 11.42 -16.67
CA LYS A 395 -14.37 10.76 -17.96
C LYS A 395 -12.87 10.50 -18.19
N ILE A 396 -12.02 11.49 -17.94
CA ILE A 396 -10.56 11.36 -18.08
C ILE A 396 -10.02 10.30 -17.11
N LYS A 397 -10.54 10.27 -15.88
CA LYS A 397 -10.14 9.26 -14.88
C LYS A 397 -10.48 7.85 -15.34
N ILE A 398 -11.67 7.61 -15.86
CA ILE A 398 -12.09 6.31 -16.41
C ILE A 398 -11.17 5.91 -17.58
N LEU A 399 -10.84 6.84 -18.47
CA LEU A 399 -9.93 6.57 -19.59
C LEU A 399 -8.55 6.10 -19.09
N LEU A 400 -7.97 6.76 -18.09
CA LEU A 400 -6.70 6.34 -17.48
C LEU A 400 -6.81 4.96 -16.80
N GLU A 401 -7.94 4.63 -16.22
CA GLU A 401 -8.17 3.34 -15.58
C GLU A 401 -8.24 2.21 -16.59
N ILE A 402 -8.92 2.43 -17.71
CA ILE A 402 -8.92 1.49 -18.84
C ILE A 402 -7.48 1.26 -19.34
N ILE A 403 -6.71 2.34 -19.49
CA ILE A 403 -5.30 2.25 -19.87
C ILE A 403 -4.50 1.41 -18.88
N PHE A 404 -4.65 1.64 -17.57
CA PHE A 404 -3.93 0.87 -16.55
C PHE A 404 -4.33 -0.60 -16.55
N LEU A 405 -5.60 -0.94 -16.77
CA LEU A 405 -6.04 -2.32 -16.88
C LEU A 405 -5.44 -3.00 -18.14
N LYS A 406 -5.34 -2.28 -19.27
CA LYS A 406 -4.60 -2.77 -20.45
C LYS A 406 -3.11 -2.95 -20.16
N GLU A 407 -2.50 -2.04 -19.43
CA GLU A 407 -1.10 -2.15 -19.03
C GLU A 407 -0.85 -3.33 -18.07
N LEU A 408 -1.83 -3.73 -17.28
CA LEU A 408 -1.78 -4.99 -16.52
C LEU A 408 -1.81 -6.23 -17.43
N GLY A 409 -2.30 -6.10 -18.68
CA GLY A 409 -2.45 -7.20 -19.62
C GLY A 409 -3.82 -7.88 -19.55
N MET A 410 -4.83 -7.19 -19.04
CA MET A 410 -6.21 -7.67 -19.09
C MET A 410 -6.75 -7.57 -20.51
N ASP A 411 -7.56 -8.56 -20.91
CA ASP A 411 -8.27 -8.52 -22.19
C ASP A 411 -9.45 -7.53 -22.14
N ASP A 412 -9.91 -7.13 -23.31
CA ASP A 412 -10.91 -6.09 -23.44
C ASP A 412 -12.26 -6.50 -22.83
N GLU A 413 -12.66 -7.78 -22.89
CA GLU A 413 -13.90 -8.29 -22.29
C GLU A 413 -13.85 -8.18 -20.76
N CYS A 414 -12.73 -8.56 -20.16
CA CYS A 414 -12.49 -8.41 -18.73
C CYS A 414 -12.57 -6.93 -18.31
N ILE A 415 -11.89 -6.03 -19.03
CA ILE A 415 -11.90 -4.59 -18.75
C ILE A 415 -13.32 -4.04 -18.83
N ILE A 416 -14.09 -4.37 -19.89
CA ILE A 416 -15.49 -3.94 -20.05
C ILE A 416 -16.33 -4.38 -18.86
N SER A 417 -16.21 -5.64 -18.47
CA SER A 417 -16.94 -6.21 -17.33
C SER A 417 -16.64 -5.45 -16.02
N LEU A 418 -15.35 -5.22 -15.73
CA LEU A 418 -14.91 -4.52 -14.52
C LEU A 418 -15.41 -3.07 -14.48
N ILE A 419 -15.26 -2.33 -15.58
CA ILE A 419 -15.69 -0.93 -15.68
C ILE A 419 -17.21 -0.81 -15.56
N ARG A 420 -17.98 -1.69 -16.21
CA ARG A 420 -19.44 -1.74 -16.08
C ARG A 420 -19.88 -2.04 -14.65
N ARG A 421 -19.30 -3.06 -14.04
CA ARG A 421 -19.60 -3.43 -12.65
C ARG A 421 -19.34 -2.28 -11.70
N PHE A 422 -18.21 -1.57 -11.85
CA PHE A 422 -17.84 -0.52 -10.93
C PHE A 422 -18.59 0.79 -11.12
N TYR A 423 -18.83 1.20 -12.37
CA TYR A 423 -19.43 2.49 -12.71
C TYR A 423 -20.92 2.41 -13.07
N GLY A 424 -21.42 1.26 -13.54
CA GLY A 424 -22.81 1.06 -13.97
C GLY A 424 -23.80 0.90 -12.81
N THR A 425 -23.34 0.45 -11.63
CA THR A 425 -24.19 0.23 -10.43
C THR A 425 -24.36 1.47 -9.55
N ARG A 426 -23.78 2.61 -9.92
CA ARG A 426 -23.79 3.85 -9.12
C ARG A 426 -24.71 4.94 -9.69
N HIS A 427 -25.90 4.53 -10.19
CA HIS A 427 -26.96 5.47 -10.59
C HIS A 427 -28.03 5.57 -9.52
#